data_037eb258a6f6b1c840ee81e2980a109c
#
_entry.id   037eb258a6f6b1c840ee81e2980a109c
#
_cell.length_a   1.000
_cell.length_b   1.000
_cell.length_c   1.000
_cell.angle_alpha   90.00
_cell.angle_beta   90.00
_cell.angle_gamma   90.00
#
_symmetry.space_group_name_H-M   'P 1'
#
loop_
_entity.id
_entity.type
_entity.pdbx_description
1 polymer ?
#
loop_
_entity_poly.entity_id
_entity_poly.type
_entity_poly.pdbx_seq_one_letter_code
_entity_poly.pdbx_strand_id
1 'polypeptide(L)'
;MSRKLIVDEGLVRAGIWALICVVILGGAIGITGFLIRNGPEAPSSEPKTRMVTVVVEEAVVSGFELKLKSGGEVLPRRRTAVTAEVGGRLTFVHQQFEKGEIFEGASPDRRGDLLLRIDRADYEAALAAGEATLADARLALTMEEVRKAQAMRDWLKIGNGEEASELVKRIPHIASAKAKIVAAEAGLEKAKRDLDRTEIRVPYDCRLERTYVDVGSTVVPGMPLVDLVSLGAVEVRLPLSLEDYGYLKRKDGGVIGEVTAIGRIGGKTVNWNGRIIRSEEMVERTTRSINVVAEFGIDGGDAPPIGMFVQAVINGKTLPEVVRVPRSAMIDGDNVLLAKEGRLDIRPVEVLRTEAAEVIVRGGAAEGEVPAGAQIVITPPNSPVQNSRIAIAKPGREESDTEPEEKGAGREREE
;
A
#
# COMPACT_ATOMS: atom_id res chain seq x y z
N MET A 1 -12.34 41.48 125.96
CA MET A 1 -12.18 40.24 125.22
C MET A 1 -12.11 40.52 123.73
N SER A 2 -10.90 40.55 123.20
CA SER A 2 -10.61 40.90 121.82
C SER A 2 -10.53 39.65 120.95
N ARG A 3 -11.28 39.57 119.90
CA ARG A 3 -11.09 38.60 118.81
C ARG A 3 -10.40 39.27 117.60
N LYS A 4 -9.15 38.96 117.44
CA LYS A 4 -8.41 39.31 116.21
C LYS A 4 -8.88 38.43 115.01
N LEU A 5 -9.33 39.02 113.96
CA LEU A 5 -9.51 38.40 112.64
C LEU A 5 -8.16 38.26 111.99
N ILE A 6 -7.73 37.00 111.76
CA ILE A 6 -6.58 36.66 110.92
C ILE A 6 -7.08 36.61 109.48
N VAL A 7 -6.71 37.61 108.70
CA VAL A 7 -6.95 37.59 107.24
C VAL A 7 -5.87 36.72 106.60
N ASP A 8 -6.28 35.62 106.03
CA ASP A 8 -5.39 34.66 105.33
C ASP A 8 -4.76 35.29 104.11
N GLU A 9 -3.42 35.54 104.14
CA GLU A 9 -2.63 36.16 103.02
C GLU A 9 -2.67 35.35 101.71
N GLY A 10 -3.05 34.07 101.77
CA GLY A 10 -3.16 33.19 100.58
C GLY A 10 -4.35 33.57 99.68
N LEU A 11 -5.50 33.93 100.32
CA LEU A 11 -6.73 34.30 99.60
C LEU A 11 -6.57 35.65 98.81
N VAL A 12 -5.85 36.59 99.42
CA VAL A 12 -5.61 37.92 98.83
C VAL A 12 -4.67 37.79 97.59
N ARG A 13 -3.63 36.93 97.65
CA ARG A 13 -2.73 36.64 96.52
C ARG A 13 -3.46 35.92 95.41
N ALA A 14 -4.28 34.94 95.67
CA ALA A 14 -5.07 34.21 94.68
C ALA A 14 -6.05 35.18 93.94
N GLY A 15 -6.68 36.12 94.67
CA GLY A 15 -7.55 37.14 94.09
C GLY A 15 -6.82 38.09 93.18
N ILE A 16 -5.58 38.54 93.53
CA ILE A 16 -4.76 39.38 92.68
C ILE A 16 -4.35 38.68 91.41
N TRP A 17 -3.93 37.42 91.44
CA TRP A 17 -3.59 36.61 90.28
C TRP A 17 -4.80 36.39 89.38
N ALA A 18 -5.96 36.11 89.89
CA ALA A 18 -7.20 35.97 89.12
C ALA A 18 -7.59 37.27 88.47
N LEU A 19 -7.41 38.43 89.13
CA LEU A 19 -7.68 39.74 88.50
C LEU A 19 -6.72 40.04 87.37
N ILE A 20 -5.42 39.71 87.53
CA ILE A 20 -4.41 39.90 86.47
C ILE A 20 -4.76 39.00 85.29
N CYS A 21 -5.15 37.79 85.48
CA CYS A 21 -5.55 36.89 84.35
C CYS A 21 -6.78 37.42 83.59
N VAL A 22 -7.76 37.98 84.29
CA VAL A 22 -8.98 38.54 83.72
C VAL A 22 -8.61 39.81 82.89
N VAL A 23 -7.70 40.64 83.40
CA VAL A 23 -7.25 41.85 82.65
C VAL A 23 -6.45 41.48 81.43
N ILE A 24 -5.58 40.47 81.49
CA ILE A 24 -4.84 39.98 80.37
C ILE A 24 -5.78 39.35 79.30
N LEU A 25 -6.74 38.56 79.74
CA LEU A 25 -7.73 37.91 78.85
C LEU A 25 -8.63 38.98 78.20
N GLY A 26 -9.09 39.95 78.97
CA GLY A 26 -9.87 41.11 78.48
C GLY A 26 -9.08 41.96 77.51
N GLY A 27 -7.79 42.19 77.78
CA GLY A 27 -6.88 42.92 76.88
C GLY A 27 -6.63 42.16 75.57
N ALA A 28 -6.44 40.82 75.67
CA ALA A 28 -6.26 40.00 74.47
C ALA A 28 -7.51 39.97 73.59
N ILE A 29 -8.69 39.83 74.17
CA ILE A 29 -9.97 39.89 73.42
C ILE A 29 -10.20 41.26 72.80
N GLY A 30 -9.86 42.35 73.56
CA GLY A 30 -9.96 43.71 73.09
C GLY A 30 -9.02 43.99 71.90
N ILE A 31 -7.76 43.54 71.97
CA ILE A 31 -6.78 43.70 70.97
C ILE A 31 -7.19 42.85 69.72
N THR A 32 -7.65 41.63 69.89
CA THR A 32 -8.13 40.77 68.82
C THR A 32 -9.36 41.38 68.13
N GLY A 33 -10.31 41.92 68.89
CA GLY A 33 -11.47 42.63 68.35
C GLY A 33 -11.11 43.92 67.58
N PHE A 34 -10.11 44.64 68.10
CA PHE A 34 -9.60 45.86 67.42
C PHE A 34 -8.88 45.49 66.13
N LEU A 35 -8.06 44.44 66.08
CA LEU A 35 -7.37 43.96 64.92
C LEU A 35 -8.34 43.39 63.84
N ILE A 36 -9.39 42.72 64.28
CA ILE A 36 -10.42 42.21 63.36
C ILE A 36 -11.23 43.36 62.77
N ARG A 37 -11.52 44.39 63.55
CA ARG A 37 -12.33 45.55 63.08
C ARG A 37 -11.54 46.58 62.25
N ASN A 38 -10.24 46.70 62.52
CA ASN A 38 -9.34 47.64 61.79
C ASN A 38 -8.29 46.86 61.00
N GLY A 39 -8.47 45.55 60.74
CA GLY A 39 -7.61 44.78 59.88
C GLY A 39 -7.62 45.38 58.49
N PRO A 40 -6.45 45.47 57.80
CA PRO A 40 -6.42 45.96 56.42
C PRO A 40 -7.34 45.07 55.58
N GLU A 41 -8.28 45.65 54.87
CA GLU A 41 -9.06 44.95 53.85
C GLU A 41 -8.06 44.30 52.89
N ALA A 42 -8.13 42.96 52.75
CA ALA A 42 -7.35 42.25 51.78
C ALA A 42 -7.63 42.89 50.41
N PRO A 43 -6.60 43.30 49.65
CA PRO A 43 -6.85 43.86 48.35
C PRO A 43 -7.67 42.85 47.55
N SER A 44 -8.91 43.24 47.25
CA SER A 44 -9.74 42.54 46.29
C SER A 44 -9.01 42.66 44.93
N SER A 45 -8.07 41.76 44.68
CA SER A 45 -7.55 41.56 43.35
C SER A 45 -8.68 40.97 42.53
N GLU A 46 -9.44 41.80 41.83
CA GLU A 46 -10.20 41.30 40.70
C GLU A 46 -9.24 40.42 39.87
N PRO A 47 -9.59 39.18 39.56
CA PRO A 47 -8.73 38.34 38.74
C PRO A 47 -8.51 39.09 37.43
N LYS A 48 -7.31 39.67 37.24
CA LYS A 48 -6.91 40.19 35.92
C LYS A 48 -7.00 39.02 34.99
N THR A 49 -8.10 38.98 34.23
CA THR A 49 -8.30 37.97 33.18
C THR A 49 -7.13 38.15 32.21
N ARG A 50 -6.09 37.32 32.35
CA ARG A 50 -4.97 37.32 31.41
C ARG A 50 -5.57 36.96 30.06
N MET A 51 -5.69 37.96 29.18
CA MET A 51 -6.01 37.68 27.78
C MET A 51 -4.83 36.96 27.20
N VAL A 52 -5.08 35.74 26.76
CA VAL A 52 -4.07 34.90 26.06
C VAL A 52 -4.07 35.33 24.62
N THR A 53 -2.90 35.75 24.12
CA THR A 53 -2.72 36.09 22.69
C THR A 53 -2.64 34.78 21.90
N VAL A 54 -3.47 34.67 20.89
CA VAL A 54 -3.54 33.52 20.00
C VAL A 54 -3.35 33.93 18.54
N VAL A 55 -2.72 33.07 17.75
CA VAL A 55 -2.62 33.24 16.30
C VAL A 55 -3.77 32.46 15.68
N VAL A 56 -4.44 33.05 14.71
CA VAL A 56 -5.58 32.44 14.03
C VAL A 56 -5.32 32.34 12.53
N GLU A 57 -5.88 31.32 11.93
CA GLU A 57 -5.93 31.08 10.47
C GLU A 57 -7.40 30.94 10.04
N GLU A 58 -7.73 31.48 8.87
CA GLU A 58 -9.10 31.43 8.37
C GLU A 58 -9.41 30.06 7.75
N ALA A 59 -10.52 29.45 8.16
CA ALA A 59 -11.00 28.18 7.63
C ALA A 59 -11.44 28.33 6.17
N VAL A 60 -10.73 27.67 5.27
CA VAL A 60 -11.09 27.61 3.85
C VAL A 60 -11.77 26.26 3.57
N VAL A 61 -13.04 26.29 3.23
CA VAL A 61 -13.77 25.12 2.77
C VAL A 61 -13.41 24.85 1.31
N SER A 62 -12.86 23.71 1.02
CA SER A 62 -12.43 23.32 -0.33
C SER A 62 -12.56 21.82 -0.55
N GLY A 63 -12.50 21.37 -1.81
CA GLY A 63 -12.32 19.96 -2.11
C GLY A 63 -10.89 19.54 -1.84
N PHE A 64 -10.70 18.40 -1.16
CA PHE A 64 -9.38 17.84 -0.86
C PHE A 64 -9.22 16.47 -1.51
N GLU A 65 -8.26 16.34 -2.43
CA GLU A 65 -7.91 15.05 -3.02
C GLU A 65 -7.00 14.27 -2.07
N LEU A 66 -7.48 13.11 -1.63
CA LEU A 66 -6.73 12.25 -0.72
C LEU A 66 -5.53 11.64 -1.43
N LYS A 67 -4.37 11.72 -0.80
CA LYS A 67 -3.13 11.09 -1.24
C LYS A 67 -2.82 9.91 -0.34
N LEU A 68 -3.10 8.70 -0.85
CA LEU A 68 -2.88 7.46 -0.13
C LEU A 68 -1.43 7.02 -0.31
N LYS A 69 -0.74 6.77 0.81
CA LYS A 69 0.68 6.38 0.79
C LYS A 69 0.80 4.88 1.01
N SER A 70 1.60 4.23 0.20
CA SER A 70 1.94 2.82 0.33
C SER A 70 3.38 2.59 -0.13
N GLY A 71 3.85 1.36 -0.10
CA GLY A 71 5.16 1.00 -0.65
C GLY A 71 5.20 -0.48 -0.98
N GLY A 72 5.99 -0.82 -1.98
CA GLY A 72 6.09 -2.19 -2.44
C GLY A 72 7.34 -2.44 -3.26
N GLU A 73 7.61 -3.71 -3.50
CA GLU A 73 8.68 -4.16 -4.37
C GLU A 73 8.21 -4.16 -5.82
N VAL A 74 9.09 -3.74 -6.71
CA VAL A 74 8.86 -3.76 -8.16
C VAL A 74 9.07 -5.16 -8.69
N LEU A 75 8.02 -5.74 -9.23
CA LEU A 75 8.00 -7.09 -9.79
C LEU A 75 7.83 -7.05 -11.31
N PRO A 76 8.40 -8.00 -12.04
CA PRO A 76 8.12 -8.12 -13.46
C PRO A 76 6.65 -8.55 -13.65
N ARG A 77 6.03 -8.10 -14.72
CA ARG A 77 4.66 -8.51 -15.06
C ARG A 77 4.53 -10.03 -15.27
N ARG A 78 5.57 -10.67 -15.83
CA ARG A 78 5.65 -12.13 -16.01
C ARG A 78 7.03 -12.62 -15.60
N ARG A 79 7.04 -13.73 -14.87
CA ARG A 79 8.24 -14.52 -14.58
C ARG A 79 7.95 -15.93 -14.98
N THR A 80 8.79 -16.50 -15.84
CA THR A 80 8.61 -17.87 -16.35
C THR A 80 9.86 -18.69 -16.11
N ALA A 81 9.73 -19.76 -15.35
CA ALA A 81 10.75 -20.80 -15.26
C ALA A 81 10.56 -21.76 -16.46
N VAL A 82 11.47 -21.72 -17.39
CA VAL A 82 11.47 -22.63 -18.56
C VAL A 82 12.12 -23.92 -18.14
N THR A 83 11.41 -25.03 -18.33
CA THR A 83 11.87 -26.39 -18.04
C THR A 83 11.99 -27.23 -19.30
N ALA A 84 12.87 -28.22 -19.30
CA ALA A 84 12.96 -29.18 -20.39
C ALA A 84 11.67 -30.00 -20.49
N GLU A 85 11.06 -30.09 -21.65
CA GLU A 85 9.90 -30.95 -21.90
C GLU A 85 10.32 -32.34 -22.38
N VAL A 86 11.50 -32.43 -23.01
CA VAL A 86 12.12 -33.64 -23.52
C VAL A 86 13.55 -33.80 -23.01
N GLY A 87 14.08 -35.00 -22.98
CA GLY A 87 15.44 -35.27 -22.49
C GLY A 87 16.46 -35.32 -23.61
N GLY A 88 17.72 -35.11 -23.24
CA GLY A 88 18.86 -35.24 -24.15
C GLY A 88 20.00 -34.33 -23.81
N ARG A 89 21.06 -34.37 -24.63
CA ARG A 89 22.23 -33.50 -24.46
C ARG A 89 22.01 -32.16 -25.15
N LEU A 90 22.39 -31.07 -24.54
CA LEU A 90 22.39 -29.75 -25.17
C LEU A 90 23.53 -29.65 -26.18
N THR A 91 23.17 -29.45 -27.45
CA THR A 91 24.10 -29.30 -28.58
C THR A 91 24.33 -27.87 -28.97
N PHE A 92 23.40 -26.99 -28.60
CA PHE A 92 23.48 -25.55 -28.86
C PHE A 92 22.98 -24.76 -27.67
N VAL A 93 23.72 -23.72 -27.31
CA VAL A 93 23.36 -22.67 -26.35
C VAL A 93 23.64 -21.35 -27.03
N HIS A 94 22.72 -20.40 -26.96
CA HIS A 94 22.88 -19.10 -27.57
C HIS A 94 24.13 -18.39 -27.03
N GLN A 95 24.89 -17.65 -27.86
CA GLN A 95 26.15 -17.01 -27.46
C GLN A 95 25.99 -16.04 -26.30
N GLN A 96 24.85 -15.36 -26.22
CA GLN A 96 24.49 -14.39 -25.19
C GLN A 96 23.61 -15.02 -24.07
N PHE A 97 23.70 -16.32 -23.86
CA PHE A 97 22.91 -17.01 -22.83
C PHE A 97 23.46 -16.74 -21.43
N GLU A 98 23.44 -15.46 -21.04
CA GLU A 98 23.96 -14.98 -19.76
C GLU A 98 22.90 -14.17 -19.00
N LYS A 99 23.07 -14.11 -17.68
CA LYS A 99 22.18 -13.31 -16.84
C LYS A 99 22.22 -11.83 -17.24
N GLY A 100 21.03 -11.25 -17.43
CA GLY A 100 20.86 -9.83 -17.76
C GLY A 100 20.68 -9.55 -19.24
N GLU A 101 21.00 -10.51 -20.12
CA GLU A 101 20.82 -10.39 -21.57
C GLU A 101 19.35 -10.38 -21.97
N ILE A 102 19.07 -9.68 -23.07
CA ILE A 102 17.72 -9.44 -23.59
C ILE A 102 17.52 -10.27 -24.85
N PHE A 103 16.36 -10.91 -24.94
CA PHE A 103 15.94 -11.72 -26.08
C PHE A 103 14.57 -11.29 -26.57
N GLU A 104 14.39 -11.39 -27.87
CA GLU A 104 13.13 -11.05 -28.53
C GLU A 104 12.21 -12.26 -28.60
N GLY A 105 10.99 -12.10 -28.12
CA GLY A 105 10.00 -13.15 -28.04
C GLY A 105 9.30 -13.48 -29.35
N ALA A 106 8.46 -14.51 -29.28
CA ALA A 106 7.57 -14.85 -30.38
C ALA A 106 6.52 -13.75 -30.59
N SER A 107 6.28 -13.40 -31.87
CA SER A 107 5.20 -12.54 -32.32
C SER A 107 4.43 -13.23 -33.46
N PRO A 108 3.27 -12.72 -33.91
CA PRO A 108 2.52 -13.35 -35.01
C PRO A 108 3.35 -13.59 -36.26
N ASP A 109 4.34 -12.73 -36.50
CA ASP A 109 5.16 -12.79 -37.71
C ASP A 109 6.57 -13.35 -37.49
N ARG A 110 6.94 -13.68 -36.28
CA ARG A 110 8.29 -14.13 -35.90
C ARG A 110 8.28 -15.22 -34.86
N ARG A 111 9.07 -16.30 -35.07
CA ARG A 111 9.41 -17.21 -34.00
C ARG A 111 10.37 -16.53 -33.04
N GLY A 112 10.17 -16.68 -31.71
CA GLY A 112 11.09 -16.15 -30.72
C GLY A 112 12.51 -16.69 -30.88
N ASP A 113 13.48 -15.99 -30.31
CA ASP A 113 14.89 -16.34 -30.36
C ASP A 113 15.13 -17.73 -29.80
N LEU A 114 16.02 -18.48 -30.46
CA LEU A 114 16.43 -19.82 -30.01
C LEU A 114 17.46 -19.67 -28.88
N LEU A 115 17.09 -20.10 -27.68
CA LEU A 115 18.00 -20.10 -26.53
C LEU A 115 18.86 -21.35 -26.47
N LEU A 116 18.23 -22.54 -26.56
CA LEU A 116 18.85 -23.83 -26.37
C LEU A 116 18.34 -24.83 -27.39
N ARG A 117 19.18 -25.81 -27.74
CA ARG A 117 18.77 -26.94 -28.56
C ARG A 117 19.30 -28.24 -27.96
N ILE A 118 18.39 -29.18 -27.75
CA ILE A 118 18.67 -30.57 -27.38
C ILE A 118 19.05 -31.33 -28.63
N ASP A 119 19.84 -32.38 -28.51
CA ASP A 119 20.17 -33.28 -29.62
C ASP A 119 18.92 -33.81 -30.29
N ARG A 120 18.82 -33.63 -31.60
CA ARG A 120 17.63 -33.92 -32.39
C ARG A 120 17.65 -35.28 -33.04
N ALA A 121 18.80 -35.95 -33.09
CA ALA A 121 18.99 -37.16 -33.90
C ALA A 121 17.96 -38.27 -33.59
N ASP A 122 17.73 -38.55 -32.32
CA ASP A 122 16.77 -39.57 -31.90
C ASP A 122 15.32 -39.15 -32.19
N TYR A 123 14.99 -37.86 -32.08
CA TYR A 123 13.66 -37.35 -32.36
C TYR A 123 13.37 -37.26 -33.86
N GLU A 124 14.36 -36.97 -34.69
CA GLU A 124 14.26 -37.05 -36.18
C GLU A 124 14.08 -38.46 -36.64
N ALA A 125 14.79 -39.42 -36.05
CA ALA A 125 14.58 -40.82 -36.29
C ALA A 125 13.17 -41.31 -35.87
N ALA A 126 12.67 -40.87 -34.73
CA ALA A 126 11.31 -41.18 -34.28
C ALA A 126 10.23 -40.56 -35.21
N LEU A 127 10.47 -39.35 -35.72
CA LEU A 127 9.59 -38.72 -36.71
C LEU A 127 9.54 -39.56 -38.02
N ALA A 128 10.70 -39.97 -38.57
CA ALA A 128 10.78 -40.78 -39.75
C ALA A 128 10.08 -42.16 -39.57
N ALA A 129 10.25 -42.76 -38.39
CA ALA A 129 9.55 -44.03 -38.06
C ALA A 129 8.03 -43.81 -37.99
N GLY A 130 7.55 -42.68 -37.46
CA GLY A 130 6.13 -42.32 -37.41
C GLY A 130 5.54 -42.16 -38.83
N GLU A 131 6.29 -41.47 -39.73
CA GLU A 131 5.90 -41.31 -41.14
C GLU A 131 5.79 -42.64 -41.86
N ALA A 132 6.77 -43.53 -41.70
CA ALA A 132 6.73 -44.88 -42.25
C ALA A 132 5.52 -45.68 -41.73
N THR A 133 5.25 -45.64 -40.44
CA THR A 133 4.09 -46.32 -39.83
C THR A 133 2.75 -45.83 -40.39
N LEU A 134 2.62 -44.53 -40.65
CA LEU A 134 1.44 -43.93 -41.27
C LEU A 134 1.29 -44.38 -42.74
N ALA A 135 2.42 -44.44 -43.49
CA ALA A 135 2.41 -44.94 -44.85
C ALA A 135 1.96 -46.38 -44.96
N ASP A 136 2.45 -47.25 -44.05
CA ASP A 136 2.04 -48.66 -43.95
C ASP A 136 0.56 -48.81 -43.61
N ALA A 137 0.05 -48.01 -42.67
CA ALA A 137 -1.37 -48.02 -42.28
C ALA A 137 -2.28 -47.59 -43.44
N ARG A 138 -1.87 -46.62 -44.25
CA ARG A 138 -2.59 -46.15 -45.46
C ARG A 138 -2.56 -47.23 -46.56
N LEU A 139 -1.43 -47.90 -46.79
CA LEU A 139 -1.31 -49.02 -47.71
C LEU A 139 -2.24 -50.17 -47.26
N ALA A 140 -2.28 -50.51 -45.99
CA ALA A 140 -3.16 -51.51 -45.47
C ALA A 140 -4.65 -51.23 -45.73
N LEU A 141 -5.09 -49.97 -45.56
CA LEU A 141 -6.46 -49.56 -45.92
C LEU A 141 -6.72 -49.74 -47.42
N THR A 142 -5.81 -49.27 -48.29
CA THR A 142 -5.94 -49.40 -49.73
C THR A 142 -6.07 -50.86 -50.12
N MET A 143 -5.27 -51.75 -49.51
CA MET A 143 -5.37 -53.21 -49.76
C MET A 143 -6.73 -53.80 -49.35
N GLU A 144 -7.30 -53.37 -48.20
CA GLU A 144 -8.61 -53.81 -47.77
C GLU A 144 -9.74 -53.31 -48.71
N GLU A 145 -9.61 -52.08 -49.20
CA GLU A 145 -10.55 -51.51 -50.19
C GLU A 145 -10.52 -52.30 -51.55
N VAL A 146 -9.33 -52.65 -52.02
CA VAL A 146 -9.17 -53.52 -53.19
C VAL A 146 -9.78 -54.92 -52.97
N ARG A 147 -9.50 -55.54 -51.79
CA ARG A 147 -10.10 -56.86 -51.40
C ARG A 147 -11.61 -56.75 -51.27
N LYS A 148 -12.17 -55.63 -50.75
CA LYS A 148 -13.61 -55.39 -50.75
C LYS A 148 -14.17 -55.36 -52.17
N ALA A 149 -13.55 -54.61 -53.06
CA ALA A 149 -13.99 -54.52 -54.45
C ALA A 149 -13.98 -55.90 -55.16
N GLN A 150 -12.96 -56.69 -54.85
CA GLN A 150 -12.91 -58.10 -55.36
C GLN A 150 -13.99 -58.96 -54.76
N ALA A 151 -14.16 -59.03 -53.46
CA ALA A 151 -15.17 -59.78 -52.77
C ALA A 151 -16.59 -59.41 -53.23
N MET A 152 -16.89 -58.19 -53.49
CA MET A 152 -18.17 -57.70 -54.04
C MET A 152 -18.39 -58.18 -55.48
N ARG A 153 -17.37 -58.18 -56.33
CA ARG A 153 -17.46 -58.74 -57.72
C ARG A 153 -17.73 -60.23 -57.69
N ASP A 154 -17.08 -60.97 -56.81
CA ASP A 154 -17.27 -62.43 -56.70
C ASP A 154 -18.66 -62.78 -56.10
N TRP A 155 -19.13 -62.00 -55.13
CA TRP A 155 -20.48 -62.10 -54.57
C TRP A 155 -21.58 -61.90 -55.62
N LEU A 156 -21.45 -60.92 -56.50
CA LEU A 156 -22.40 -60.68 -57.59
C LEU A 156 -22.54 -61.86 -58.56
N LYS A 157 -21.54 -62.73 -58.64
CA LYS A 157 -21.60 -63.94 -59.51
C LYS A 157 -22.27 -65.14 -58.83
N ILE A 158 -22.22 -65.20 -57.48
CA ILE A 158 -22.61 -66.38 -56.71
C ILE A 158 -23.84 -66.09 -55.81
N GLY A 159 -24.14 -64.89 -55.43
CA GLY A 159 -25.04 -64.55 -54.36
C GLY A 159 -26.53 -64.52 -54.64
N ASN A 160 -26.97 -65.06 -55.77
CA ASN A 160 -28.40 -65.28 -56.17
C ASN A 160 -29.32 -64.08 -55.88
N GLY A 161 -28.81 -62.83 -55.84
CA GLY A 161 -29.57 -61.58 -55.58
C GLY A 161 -29.72 -61.23 -54.11
N GLU A 162 -29.15 -62.04 -53.15
CA GLU A 162 -29.14 -61.71 -51.73
C GLU A 162 -28.15 -60.58 -51.40
N GLU A 163 -28.47 -59.83 -50.37
CA GLU A 163 -27.58 -58.70 -49.90
C GLU A 163 -26.30 -59.31 -49.29
N ALA A 164 -25.14 -58.76 -49.68
CA ALA A 164 -23.85 -59.17 -49.15
C ALA A 164 -23.74 -58.88 -47.63
N SER A 165 -23.28 -59.88 -46.87
CA SER A 165 -23.05 -59.67 -45.43
C SER A 165 -21.93 -58.60 -45.18
N GLU A 166 -21.91 -58.07 -43.98
CA GLU A 166 -20.88 -57.02 -43.55
C GLU A 166 -19.46 -57.62 -43.67
N LEU A 167 -19.26 -58.90 -43.47
CA LEU A 167 -17.99 -59.61 -43.64
C LEU A 167 -17.57 -59.62 -45.09
N VAL A 168 -18.49 -59.91 -46.04
CA VAL A 168 -18.24 -59.89 -47.46
C VAL A 168 -17.93 -58.48 -47.93
N LYS A 169 -18.67 -57.46 -47.40
CA LYS A 169 -18.44 -56.08 -47.61
C LYS A 169 -17.15 -55.55 -46.91
N ARG A 170 -16.45 -56.41 -46.13
CA ARG A 170 -15.23 -56.14 -45.35
C ARG A 170 -15.33 -54.93 -44.45
N ILE A 171 -16.53 -54.56 -43.98
CA ILE A 171 -16.78 -53.39 -43.15
C ILE A 171 -15.91 -53.38 -41.89
N PRO A 172 -15.84 -54.48 -41.09
CA PRO A 172 -14.99 -54.53 -39.89
C PRO A 172 -13.50 -54.36 -40.19
N HIS A 173 -13.03 -54.96 -41.33
CA HIS A 173 -11.60 -54.86 -41.72
C HIS A 173 -11.22 -53.44 -42.13
N ILE A 174 -12.08 -52.75 -42.87
CA ILE A 174 -11.88 -51.35 -43.24
C ILE A 174 -11.96 -50.48 -42.02
N ALA A 175 -12.91 -50.73 -41.12
CA ALA A 175 -12.99 -49.98 -39.85
C ALA A 175 -11.71 -50.15 -39.02
N SER A 176 -11.18 -51.37 -38.94
CA SER A 176 -9.90 -51.64 -38.26
C SER A 176 -8.72 -50.92 -38.94
N ALA A 177 -8.64 -50.98 -40.29
CA ALA A 177 -7.59 -50.26 -41.02
C ALA A 177 -7.65 -48.74 -40.82
N LYS A 178 -8.86 -48.16 -40.83
CA LYS A 178 -9.04 -46.73 -40.54
C LYS A 178 -8.61 -46.38 -39.12
N ALA A 179 -8.96 -47.22 -38.14
CA ALA A 179 -8.53 -47.05 -36.76
C ALA A 179 -6.99 -47.07 -36.63
N LYS A 180 -6.30 -47.92 -37.40
CA LYS A 180 -4.83 -47.97 -37.46
C LYS A 180 -4.23 -46.65 -38.03
N ILE A 181 -4.87 -46.06 -39.04
CA ILE A 181 -4.44 -44.76 -39.58
C ILE A 181 -4.54 -43.69 -38.50
N VAL A 182 -5.68 -43.59 -37.80
CA VAL A 182 -5.86 -42.62 -36.72
C VAL A 182 -4.79 -42.78 -35.61
N ALA A 183 -4.48 -44.04 -35.25
CA ALA A 183 -3.44 -44.31 -34.27
C ALA A 183 -2.03 -43.90 -34.78
N ALA A 184 -1.72 -44.20 -36.06
CA ALA A 184 -0.45 -43.83 -36.66
C ALA A 184 -0.31 -42.30 -36.81
N GLU A 185 -1.39 -41.59 -37.17
CA GLU A 185 -1.42 -40.10 -37.21
C GLU A 185 -1.18 -39.50 -35.84
N ALA A 186 -1.81 -40.04 -34.80
CA ALA A 186 -1.57 -39.59 -33.42
C ALA A 186 -0.11 -39.83 -32.96
N GLY A 187 0.48 -41.00 -33.38
CA GLY A 187 1.90 -41.27 -33.13
C GLY A 187 2.85 -40.32 -33.85
N LEU A 188 2.57 -40.00 -35.11
CA LEU A 188 3.32 -39.07 -35.91
C LEU A 188 3.26 -37.64 -35.30
N GLU A 189 2.07 -37.20 -34.93
CA GLU A 189 1.90 -35.87 -34.31
C GLU A 189 2.59 -35.79 -32.94
N LYS A 190 2.67 -36.92 -32.20
CA LYS A 190 3.49 -36.96 -30.98
C LYS A 190 4.97 -36.75 -31.29
N ALA A 191 5.51 -37.48 -32.28
CA ALA A 191 6.91 -37.38 -32.67
C ALA A 191 7.28 -35.97 -33.16
N LYS A 192 6.39 -35.34 -33.93
CA LYS A 192 6.56 -33.94 -34.35
C LYS A 192 6.66 -32.99 -33.16
N ARG A 193 5.74 -33.09 -32.21
CA ARG A 193 5.78 -32.27 -30.99
C ARG A 193 7.04 -32.53 -30.18
N ASP A 194 7.47 -33.76 -30.03
CA ASP A 194 8.67 -34.10 -29.25
C ASP A 194 9.93 -33.53 -29.94
N LEU A 195 9.98 -33.54 -31.28
CA LEU A 195 11.04 -32.89 -32.05
C LEU A 195 11.02 -31.36 -31.92
N ASP A 196 9.85 -30.72 -31.97
CA ASP A 196 9.72 -29.25 -31.78
C ASP A 196 10.18 -28.84 -30.39
N ARG A 197 9.90 -29.63 -29.36
CA ARG A 197 10.32 -29.43 -27.95
C ARG A 197 11.83 -29.54 -27.75
N THR A 198 12.58 -30.04 -28.72
CA THR A 198 14.05 -30.00 -28.65
C THR A 198 14.60 -28.57 -28.83
N GLU A 199 13.82 -27.67 -29.41
CA GLU A 199 14.18 -26.27 -29.57
C GLU A 199 13.50 -25.41 -28.52
N ILE A 200 14.28 -24.92 -27.56
CA ILE A 200 13.78 -24.03 -26.50
C ILE A 200 13.91 -22.58 -26.98
N ARG A 201 12.76 -21.94 -27.20
CA ARG A 201 12.65 -20.59 -27.72
C ARG A 201 11.98 -19.65 -26.72
N VAL A 202 12.27 -18.36 -26.86
CA VAL A 202 11.69 -17.31 -26.02
C VAL A 202 10.22 -17.09 -26.37
N PRO A 203 9.29 -17.18 -25.40
CA PRO A 203 7.85 -17.03 -25.68
C PRO A 203 7.39 -15.56 -25.78
N TYR A 204 8.11 -14.61 -25.22
CA TYR A 204 7.85 -13.15 -25.22
C TYR A 204 9.15 -12.41 -24.99
N ASP A 205 9.18 -11.11 -25.29
CA ASP A 205 10.35 -10.27 -25.06
C ASP A 205 10.73 -10.30 -23.56
N CYS A 206 11.94 -10.73 -23.30
CA CYS A 206 12.36 -11.02 -21.92
C CYS A 206 13.84 -10.74 -21.69
N ARG A 207 14.18 -10.71 -20.42
CA ARG A 207 15.55 -10.73 -19.92
C ARG A 207 15.80 -12.03 -19.16
N LEU A 208 17.00 -12.60 -19.32
CA LEU A 208 17.43 -13.76 -18.53
C LEU A 208 17.72 -13.33 -17.09
N GLU A 209 17.01 -13.93 -16.14
CA GLU A 209 17.24 -13.70 -14.73
C GLU A 209 18.27 -14.68 -14.15
N ARG A 210 18.16 -15.96 -14.58
CA ARG A 210 19.05 -17.03 -14.12
C ARG A 210 19.13 -18.14 -15.16
N THR A 211 20.33 -18.67 -15.37
CA THR A 211 20.62 -19.85 -16.21
C THR A 211 21.02 -21.02 -15.33
N TYR A 212 20.59 -22.25 -15.70
CA TYR A 212 20.85 -23.46 -14.92
C TYR A 212 21.67 -24.49 -15.69
N VAL A 213 21.86 -24.30 -16.98
CA VAL A 213 22.49 -25.27 -17.90
C VAL A 213 23.45 -24.55 -18.83
N ASP A 214 24.37 -25.36 -19.39
CA ASP A 214 25.35 -24.89 -20.39
C ASP A 214 25.49 -25.94 -21.50
N VAL A 215 26.23 -25.61 -22.58
CA VAL A 215 26.48 -26.49 -23.70
C VAL A 215 27.11 -27.81 -23.22
N GLY A 216 26.60 -28.93 -23.76
CA GLY A 216 27.05 -30.27 -23.36
C GLY A 216 26.38 -30.86 -22.12
N SER A 217 25.59 -30.06 -21.37
CA SER A 217 24.76 -30.57 -20.26
C SER A 217 23.73 -31.56 -20.77
N THR A 218 23.45 -32.60 -19.98
CA THR A 218 22.35 -33.53 -20.24
C THR A 218 21.16 -33.12 -19.40
N VAL A 219 20.01 -32.94 -20.04
CA VAL A 219 18.75 -32.52 -19.41
C VAL A 219 17.73 -33.66 -19.44
N VAL A 220 16.85 -33.64 -18.44
CA VAL A 220 15.72 -34.58 -18.33
C VAL A 220 14.40 -33.79 -18.27
N PRO A 221 13.26 -34.38 -18.66
CA PRO A 221 11.96 -33.69 -18.56
C PRO A 221 11.69 -33.15 -17.15
N GLY A 222 11.26 -31.89 -17.06
CA GLY A 222 11.01 -31.20 -15.79
C GLY A 222 12.22 -30.48 -15.20
N MET A 223 13.44 -30.67 -15.74
CA MET A 223 14.64 -29.97 -15.27
C MET A 223 14.57 -28.47 -15.64
N PRO A 224 14.81 -27.54 -14.69
CA PRO A 224 14.86 -26.10 -14.98
C PRO A 224 16.06 -25.78 -15.89
N LEU A 225 15.81 -24.93 -16.91
CA LEU A 225 16.81 -24.51 -17.89
C LEU A 225 17.17 -23.04 -17.69
N VAL A 226 16.18 -22.17 -17.55
CA VAL A 226 16.34 -20.72 -17.46
C VAL A 226 15.13 -20.07 -16.83
N ASP A 227 15.34 -19.03 -16.03
CA ASP A 227 14.31 -18.12 -15.55
C ASP A 227 14.29 -16.87 -16.42
N LEU A 228 13.11 -16.55 -16.95
CA LEU A 228 12.85 -15.39 -17.80
C LEU A 228 11.96 -14.38 -17.07
N VAL A 229 12.26 -13.10 -17.22
CA VAL A 229 11.41 -11.99 -16.79
C VAL A 229 11.00 -11.14 -17.98
N SER A 230 9.72 -10.76 -18.05
CA SER A 230 9.23 -9.94 -19.15
C SER A 230 9.86 -8.55 -19.15
N LEU A 231 10.09 -8.04 -20.35
CA LEU A 231 10.45 -6.63 -20.58
C LEU A 231 9.20 -5.74 -20.60
N GLY A 232 9.43 -4.43 -20.50
CA GLY A 232 8.39 -3.41 -20.58
C GLY A 232 7.74 -3.13 -19.23
N ALA A 233 6.43 -3.28 -19.14
CA ALA A 233 5.68 -2.93 -17.96
C ALA A 233 6.05 -3.77 -16.74
N VAL A 234 6.18 -3.12 -15.59
CA VAL A 234 6.41 -3.72 -14.28
C VAL A 234 5.22 -3.48 -13.36
N GLU A 235 5.04 -4.35 -12.39
CA GLU A 235 3.95 -4.26 -11.42
C GLU A 235 4.52 -3.98 -10.01
N VAL A 236 3.79 -3.18 -9.24
CA VAL A 236 4.07 -2.97 -7.82
C VAL A 236 2.82 -3.33 -7.03
N ARG A 237 2.97 -4.23 -6.06
CA ARG A 237 1.91 -4.56 -5.10
C ARG A 237 1.96 -3.57 -3.95
N LEU A 238 0.86 -2.86 -3.75
CA LEU A 238 0.72 -1.77 -2.80
C LEU A 238 -0.30 -2.17 -1.73
N PRO A 239 0.12 -2.60 -0.55
CA PRO A 239 -0.79 -2.89 0.56
C PRO A 239 -1.41 -1.59 1.08
N LEU A 240 -2.73 -1.55 1.14
CA LEU A 240 -3.52 -0.46 1.71
C LEU A 240 -4.32 -0.95 2.90
N SER A 241 -4.47 -0.10 3.92
CA SER A 241 -5.42 -0.36 5.00
C SER A 241 -6.85 -0.46 4.45
N LEU A 242 -7.76 -1.11 5.17
CA LEU A 242 -9.17 -1.18 4.77
C LEU A 242 -9.80 0.21 4.65
N GLU A 243 -9.37 1.14 5.50
CA GLU A 243 -9.80 2.53 5.46
C GLU A 243 -9.33 3.22 4.19
N ASP A 244 -8.01 3.18 3.89
CA ASP A 244 -7.45 3.76 2.68
C ASP A 244 -8.05 3.15 1.40
N TYR A 245 -8.28 1.84 1.41
CA TYR A 245 -8.93 1.14 0.30
C TYR A 245 -10.35 1.67 0.02
N GLY A 246 -11.08 2.09 1.07
CA GLY A 246 -12.40 2.74 0.95
C GLY A 246 -12.36 4.09 0.21
N TYR A 247 -11.22 4.78 0.25
CA TYR A 247 -11.01 6.07 -0.41
C TYR A 247 -10.49 5.96 -1.86
N LEU A 248 -10.31 4.77 -2.41
CA LEU A 248 -9.95 4.61 -3.82
C LEU A 248 -11.11 4.96 -4.75
N LYS A 249 -10.78 5.58 -5.88
CA LYS A 249 -11.76 5.83 -6.96
C LYS A 249 -12.18 4.50 -7.58
N ARG A 250 -13.47 4.36 -7.88
CA ARG A 250 -14.02 3.15 -8.52
C ARG A 250 -14.74 3.51 -9.80
N LYS A 251 -14.55 2.67 -10.83
CA LYS A 251 -15.26 2.76 -12.10
C LYS A 251 -15.58 1.36 -12.60
N ASP A 252 -16.78 1.13 -13.07
CA ASP A 252 -17.25 -0.16 -13.65
C ASP A 252 -16.98 -1.38 -12.73
N GLY A 253 -17.10 -1.18 -11.42
CA GLY A 253 -16.86 -2.21 -10.40
C GLY A 253 -15.38 -2.44 -10.05
N GLY A 254 -14.44 -1.87 -10.79
CA GLY A 254 -13.00 -1.95 -10.53
C GLY A 254 -12.44 -0.71 -9.83
N VAL A 255 -11.27 -0.88 -9.21
CA VAL A 255 -10.49 0.22 -8.62
C VAL A 255 -9.66 0.86 -9.73
N ILE A 256 -9.70 2.18 -9.80
CA ILE A 256 -8.89 2.99 -10.73
C ILE A 256 -8.15 4.07 -9.96
N GLY A 257 -7.00 4.48 -10.45
CA GLY A 257 -6.24 5.60 -9.89
C GLY A 257 -4.88 5.76 -10.56
N GLU A 258 -4.41 6.98 -10.57
CA GLU A 258 -3.04 7.30 -10.92
C GLU A 258 -2.15 7.05 -9.71
N VAL A 259 -0.97 6.53 -9.96
CA VAL A 259 0.02 6.19 -8.92
C VAL A 259 1.35 6.80 -9.32
N THR A 260 1.96 7.50 -8.40
CA THR A 260 3.35 7.96 -8.56
C THR A 260 4.24 7.13 -7.65
N ALA A 261 5.13 6.32 -8.23
CA ALA A 261 6.18 5.63 -7.49
C ALA A 261 7.39 6.56 -7.30
N ILE A 262 7.95 6.54 -6.12
CA ILE A 262 9.06 7.39 -5.71
C ILE A 262 10.19 6.48 -5.22
N GLY A 263 11.35 6.60 -5.82
CA GLY A 263 12.54 5.86 -5.42
C GLY A 263 13.81 6.71 -5.50
N ARG A 264 14.93 6.13 -5.07
CA ARG A 264 16.24 6.84 -5.08
C ARG A 264 17.26 6.04 -5.87
N ILE A 265 17.82 6.65 -6.90
CA ILE A 265 18.89 6.07 -7.72
C ILE A 265 20.07 7.04 -7.75
N GLY A 266 21.25 6.57 -7.39
CA GLY A 266 22.46 7.40 -7.37
C GLY A 266 22.35 8.65 -6.47
N GLY A 267 21.57 8.57 -5.37
CA GLY A 267 21.33 9.70 -4.46
C GLY A 267 20.25 10.69 -4.92
N LYS A 268 19.73 10.57 -6.15
CA LYS A 268 18.67 11.40 -6.69
C LYS A 268 17.31 10.74 -6.51
N THR A 269 16.30 11.53 -6.17
CA THR A 269 14.90 11.07 -6.15
C THR A 269 14.39 11.01 -7.58
N VAL A 270 13.81 9.87 -7.96
CA VAL A 270 13.20 9.64 -9.27
C VAL A 270 11.73 9.28 -9.06
N ASN A 271 10.87 9.82 -9.89
CA ASN A 271 9.43 9.56 -9.85
C ASN A 271 9.02 8.85 -11.13
N TRP A 272 8.20 7.80 -10.99
CA TRP A 272 7.60 7.08 -12.10
C TRP A 272 6.09 7.16 -12.00
N ASN A 273 5.43 7.46 -13.09
CA ASN A 273 3.98 7.51 -13.16
C ASN A 273 3.42 6.19 -13.67
N GLY A 274 2.40 5.72 -13.01
CA GLY A 274 1.70 4.48 -13.34
C GLY A 274 0.22 4.58 -13.03
N ARG A 275 -0.46 3.47 -13.17
CA ARG A 275 -1.90 3.37 -12.90
C ARG A 275 -2.24 2.08 -12.16
N ILE A 276 -3.30 2.11 -11.38
CA ILE A 276 -3.88 0.90 -10.80
C ILE A 276 -4.53 0.10 -11.93
N ILE A 277 -4.19 -1.20 -12.01
CA ILE A 277 -4.75 -2.12 -12.98
C ILE A 277 -5.75 -3.11 -12.37
N ARG A 278 -5.59 -3.44 -11.08
CA ARG A 278 -6.48 -4.34 -10.35
C ARG A 278 -6.32 -4.21 -8.85
N SER A 279 -7.31 -4.70 -8.11
CA SER A 279 -7.25 -5.00 -6.69
C SER A 279 -7.32 -6.50 -6.49
N GLU A 280 -6.57 -7.04 -5.53
CA GLU A 280 -6.62 -8.47 -5.21
C GLU A 280 -7.88 -8.83 -4.39
N GLU A 281 -8.60 -7.83 -3.83
CA GLU A 281 -9.86 -7.95 -3.06
C GLU A 281 -9.83 -8.98 -1.92
N MET A 282 -8.65 -9.43 -1.57
CA MET A 282 -8.40 -10.36 -0.48
C MET A 282 -7.69 -9.64 0.65
N VAL A 283 -8.25 -9.73 1.85
CA VAL A 283 -7.64 -9.15 3.05
C VAL A 283 -6.53 -10.08 3.54
N GLU A 284 -5.30 -9.60 3.52
CA GLU A 284 -4.17 -10.28 4.14
C GLU A 284 -4.34 -10.25 5.67
N ARG A 285 -4.43 -11.43 6.27
CA ARG A 285 -4.77 -11.56 7.71
C ARG A 285 -3.69 -10.99 8.63
N THR A 286 -2.44 -11.07 8.23
CA THR A 286 -1.29 -10.65 9.03
C THR A 286 -1.20 -9.14 9.10
N THR A 287 -1.37 -8.46 7.98
CA THR A 287 -1.24 -6.99 7.85
C THR A 287 -2.57 -6.26 7.89
N ARG A 288 -3.70 -6.99 7.79
CA ARG A 288 -5.06 -6.45 7.66
C ARG A 288 -5.19 -5.43 6.53
N SER A 289 -4.48 -5.68 5.43
CA SER A 289 -4.44 -4.83 4.25
C SER A 289 -5.02 -5.53 3.03
N ILE A 290 -5.41 -4.74 2.04
CA ILE A 290 -5.79 -5.21 0.70
C ILE A 290 -4.71 -4.74 -0.26
N ASN A 291 -4.20 -5.65 -1.09
CA ASN A 291 -3.22 -5.31 -2.11
C ASN A 291 -3.89 -4.71 -3.33
N VAL A 292 -3.37 -3.58 -3.76
CA VAL A 292 -3.67 -2.94 -5.04
C VAL A 292 -2.44 -3.07 -5.92
N VAL A 293 -2.63 -3.48 -7.18
CA VAL A 293 -1.54 -3.65 -8.13
C VAL A 293 -1.51 -2.47 -9.08
N ALA A 294 -0.38 -1.77 -9.06
CA ALA A 294 -0.09 -0.67 -9.98
C ALA A 294 0.90 -1.11 -11.06
N GLU A 295 0.69 -0.68 -12.29
CA GLU A 295 1.54 -0.94 -13.45
C GLU A 295 2.29 0.34 -13.84
N PHE A 296 3.58 0.18 -14.14
CA PHE A 296 4.49 1.25 -14.58
C PHE A 296 5.19 0.85 -15.87
N GLY A 297 5.72 1.81 -16.64
CA GLY A 297 6.38 1.55 -17.93
C GLY A 297 5.40 1.22 -19.05
N ILE A 298 4.17 1.72 -18.97
CA ILE A 298 3.13 1.52 -19.99
C ILE A 298 3.52 2.29 -21.25
N ASP A 299 3.28 1.70 -22.41
CA ASP A 299 3.53 2.30 -23.72
C ASP A 299 4.99 2.76 -23.93
N GLY A 300 5.97 2.07 -23.33
CA GLY A 300 7.40 2.38 -23.48
C GLY A 300 7.89 3.53 -22.58
N GLY A 301 7.09 3.96 -21.60
CA GLY A 301 7.49 4.92 -20.59
C GLY A 301 8.53 4.36 -19.62
N ASP A 302 9.16 5.25 -18.85
CA ASP A 302 10.12 4.87 -17.82
C ASP A 302 9.46 4.00 -16.74
N ALA A 303 10.15 2.93 -16.34
CA ALA A 303 9.74 2.03 -15.28
C ALA A 303 10.80 1.95 -14.18
N PRO A 304 10.40 1.78 -12.92
CA PRO A 304 11.36 1.52 -11.86
C PRO A 304 12.05 0.16 -12.06
N PRO A 305 13.33 0.03 -11.70
CA PRO A 305 14.07 -1.23 -11.81
C PRO A 305 13.41 -2.37 -11.02
N ILE A 306 13.33 -3.56 -11.63
CA ILE A 306 12.82 -4.78 -10.99
C ILE A 306 13.65 -5.10 -9.73
N GLY A 307 12.98 -5.48 -8.64
CA GLY A 307 13.59 -5.76 -7.33
C GLY A 307 13.83 -4.51 -6.48
N MET A 308 13.56 -3.31 -7.00
CA MET A 308 13.63 -2.08 -6.22
C MET A 308 12.42 -1.95 -5.30
N PHE A 309 12.61 -1.51 -4.06
CA PHE A 309 11.51 -1.08 -3.21
C PHE A 309 11.21 0.40 -3.48
N VAL A 310 9.96 0.73 -3.75
CA VAL A 310 9.49 2.08 -4.04
C VAL A 310 8.40 2.51 -3.05
N GLN A 311 8.39 3.79 -2.72
CA GLN A 311 7.23 4.41 -2.10
C GLN A 311 6.25 4.82 -3.19
N ALA A 312 4.96 4.69 -2.94
CA ALA A 312 3.91 5.04 -3.89
C ALA A 312 2.90 5.99 -3.26
N VAL A 313 2.49 6.97 -4.04
CA VAL A 313 1.39 7.89 -3.73
C VAL A 313 0.28 7.65 -4.73
N ILE A 314 -0.88 7.28 -4.23
CA ILE A 314 -2.07 6.98 -5.03
C ILE A 314 -3.05 8.14 -4.88
N ASN A 315 -3.56 8.66 -5.99
CA ASN A 315 -4.59 9.70 -6.00
C ASN A 315 -5.95 9.06 -5.69
N GLY A 316 -6.44 9.30 -4.47
CA GLY A 316 -7.71 8.80 -3.97
C GLY A 316 -8.92 9.64 -4.39
N LYS A 317 -10.06 9.42 -3.71
CA LYS A 317 -11.27 10.22 -3.87
C LYS A 317 -11.03 11.67 -3.44
N THR A 318 -11.72 12.59 -4.08
CA THR A 318 -11.82 13.97 -3.60
C THR A 318 -12.94 14.05 -2.58
N LEU A 319 -12.62 14.47 -1.37
CA LEU A 319 -13.60 14.80 -0.35
C LEU A 319 -14.11 16.22 -0.63
N PRO A 320 -15.41 16.41 -0.88
CA PRO A 320 -15.96 17.74 -1.04
C PRO A 320 -16.11 18.42 0.33
N GLU A 321 -16.13 19.73 0.34
CA GLU A 321 -16.50 20.54 1.51
C GLU A 321 -15.74 20.15 2.80
N VAL A 322 -14.41 20.19 2.74
CA VAL A 322 -13.56 19.92 3.91
C VAL A 322 -12.75 21.16 4.29
N VAL A 323 -12.35 21.21 5.55
CA VAL A 323 -11.42 22.18 6.10
C VAL A 323 -10.16 21.45 6.56
N ARG A 324 -9.00 21.98 6.21
CA ARG A 324 -7.71 21.52 6.73
C ARG A 324 -7.41 22.27 8.00
N VAL A 325 -7.25 21.54 9.10
CA VAL A 325 -6.99 22.10 10.42
C VAL A 325 -5.60 21.65 10.86
N PRO A 326 -4.68 22.56 11.18
CA PRO A 326 -3.40 22.19 11.77
C PRO A 326 -3.60 21.34 13.02
N ARG A 327 -2.80 20.30 13.19
CA ARG A 327 -2.93 19.38 14.34
C ARG A 327 -2.82 20.09 15.68
N SER A 328 -2.08 21.23 15.75
CA SER A 328 -1.97 22.08 16.94
C SER A 328 -3.29 22.72 17.36
N ALA A 329 -4.24 22.89 16.46
CA ALA A 329 -5.56 23.46 16.72
C ALA A 329 -6.60 22.44 17.18
N MET A 330 -6.23 21.15 17.26
CA MET A 330 -7.10 20.07 17.74
C MET A 330 -6.86 19.79 19.21
N ILE A 331 -7.95 19.52 19.93
CA ILE A 331 -7.93 19.08 21.34
C ILE A 331 -8.69 17.78 21.46
N ASP A 332 -8.20 16.87 22.30
CA ASP A 332 -8.81 15.56 22.59
C ASP A 332 -9.15 14.72 21.36
N GLY A 333 -8.54 15.05 20.20
CA GLY A 333 -8.64 14.30 18.95
C GLY A 333 -9.82 14.67 18.05
N ASP A 334 -10.91 15.20 18.58
CA ASP A 334 -12.16 15.49 17.86
C ASP A 334 -12.72 16.91 18.06
N ASN A 335 -12.04 17.74 18.83
CA ASN A 335 -12.46 19.12 19.07
C ASN A 335 -11.50 20.10 18.39
N VAL A 336 -12.04 21.12 17.70
CA VAL A 336 -11.29 22.22 17.10
C VAL A 336 -11.42 23.49 17.94
N LEU A 337 -10.31 24.23 18.03
CA LEU A 337 -10.28 25.56 18.68
C LEU A 337 -10.60 26.65 17.67
N LEU A 338 -11.71 27.33 17.86
CA LEU A 338 -12.12 28.47 17.05
C LEU A 338 -12.07 29.76 17.88
N ALA A 339 -11.78 30.88 17.24
CA ALA A 339 -11.93 32.21 17.81
C ALA A 339 -13.25 32.81 17.32
N LYS A 340 -14.19 33.06 18.23
CA LYS A 340 -15.47 33.69 17.95
C LYS A 340 -15.66 34.92 18.83
N GLU A 341 -15.83 36.08 18.25
CA GLU A 341 -16.11 37.35 18.97
C GLU A 341 -15.11 37.64 20.11
N GLY A 342 -13.80 37.35 19.89
CA GLY A 342 -12.77 37.55 20.92
C GLY A 342 -12.80 36.54 22.07
N ARG A 343 -13.49 35.40 21.89
CA ARG A 343 -13.57 34.30 22.84
C ARG A 343 -13.17 33.00 22.17
N LEU A 344 -12.65 32.08 22.97
CA LEU A 344 -12.31 30.72 22.54
C LEU A 344 -13.58 29.88 22.50
N ASP A 345 -13.84 29.25 21.35
CA ASP A 345 -14.92 28.30 21.13
C ASP A 345 -14.32 26.93 20.84
N ILE A 346 -14.53 25.99 21.76
CA ILE A 346 -14.11 24.58 21.61
C ILE A 346 -15.30 23.84 21.02
N ARG A 347 -15.14 23.37 19.79
CA ARG A 347 -16.24 22.74 19.05
C ARG A 347 -15.92 21.32 18.64
N PRO A 348 -16.78 20.35 18.92
CA PRO A 348 -16.66 19.01 18.38
C PRO A 348 -16.82 19.03 16.86
N VAL A 349 -15.98 18.27 16.14
CA VAL A 349 -15.99 18.23 14.67
C VAL A 349 -15.92 16.79 14.16
N GLU A 350 -16.52 16.54 13.01
CA GLU A 350 -16.40 15.26 12.31
C GLU A 350 -15.02 15.18 11.64
N VAL A 351 -14.13 14.40 12.25
CA VAL A 351 -12.81 14.11 11.70
C VAL A 351 -12.94 13.07 10.59
N LEU A 352 -12.63 13.47 9.37
CA LEU A 352 -12.66 12.58 8.20
C LEU A 352 -11.34 11.84 8.03
N ARG A 353 -10.22 12.51 8.32
CA ARG A 353 -8.87 11.90 8.24
C ARG A 353 -7.85 12.69 9.08
N THR A 354 -6.93 11.96 9.68
CA THR A 354 -5.79 12.54 10.39
C THR A 354 -4.51 12.28 9.59
N GLU A 355 -3.80 13.35 9.23
CA GLU A 355 -2.49 13.29 8.60
C GLU A 355 -1.38 13.72 9.58
N ALA A 356 -0.11 13.65 9.18
CA ALA A 356 1.00 13.92 10.07
C ALA A 356 0.99 15.34 10.65
N ALA A 357 0.68 16.35 9.84
CA ALA A 357 0.69 17.77 10.24
C ALA A 357 -0.71 18.39 10.36
N GLU A 358 -1.70 17.83 9.68
CA GLU A 358 -3.05 18.38 9.54
C GLU A 358 -4.12 17.33 9.84
N VAL A 359 -5.30 17.79 10.22
CA VAL A 359 -6.51 16.99 10.38
C VAL A 359 -7.54 17.50 9.38
N ILE A 360 -8.10 16.61 8.60
CA ILE A 360 -9.14 16.91 7.62
C ILE A 360 -10.49 16.73 8.32
N VAL A 361 -11.22 17.81 8.47
CA VAL A 361 -12.53 17.83 9.11
C VAL A 361 -13.60 18.22 8.11
N ARG A 362 -14.86 17.89 8.39
CA ARG A 362 -15.97 18.29 7.56
C ARG A 362 -16.17 19.81 7.64
N GLY A 363 -16.27 20.47 6.49
CA GLY A 363 -16.60 21.88 6.36
C GLY A 363 -18.09 22.07 6.16
N GLY A 364 -18.68 23.11 6.77
CA GLY A 364 -20.10 23.43 6.63
C GLY A 364 -20.64 24.19 7.84
N ALA A 365 -21.94 24.40 7.88
CA ALA A 365 -22.61 25.17 8.93
C ALA A 365 -23.38 24.31 9.96
N ALA A 366 -23.45 22.99 9.74
CA ALA A 366 -24.15 22.08 10.63
C ALA A 366 -23.35 21.78 11.92
N GLU A 367 -23.98 21.11 12.85
CA GLU A 367 -23.32 20.61 14.07
C GLU A 367 -22.28 19.57 13.71
N GLY A 368 -21.07 19.71 14.23
CA GLY A 368 -19.92 18.86 13.86
C GLY A 368 -19.15 19.33 12.63
N GLU A 369 -19.47 20.46 12.05
CA GLU A 369 -18.82 21.05 10.87
C GLU A 369 -18.12 22.36 11.21
N VAL A 370 -17.04 22.69 10.47
CA VAL A 370 -16.33 23.96 10.57
C VAL A 370 -16.83 24.91 9.49
N PRO A 371 -17.45 26.06 9.85
CA PRO A 371 -17.96 26.98 8.85
C PRO A 371 -16.84 27.68 8.07
N ALA A 372 -17.12 28.01 6.81
CA ALA A 372 -16.21 28.80 5.99
C ALA A 372 -15.96 30.17 6.64
N GLY A 373 -14.71 30.64 6.64
CA GLY A 373 -14.31 31.89 7.27
C GLY A 373 -14.20 31.86 8.79
N ALA A 374 -14.39 30.70 9.44
CA ALA A 374 -14.15 30.55 10.87
C ALA A 374 -12.65 30.73 11.17
N GLN A 375 -12.34 31.44 12.25
CA GLN A 375 -10.96 31.66 12.69
C GLN A 375 -10.47 30.47 13.54
N ILE A 376 -9.61 29.65 12.98
CA ILE A 376 -9.01 28.48 13.65
C ILE A 376 -7.82 28.96 14.46
N VAL A 377 -7.77 28.62 15.75
CA VAL A 377 -6.66 28.97 16.65
C VAL A 377 -5.51 28.00 16.45
N ILE A 378 -4.42 28.44 15.81
CA ILE A 378 -3.25 27.59 15.52
C ILE A 378 -2.22 27.54 16.65
N THR A 379 -2.25 28.52 17.57
CA THR A 379 -1.40 28.54 18.78
C THR A 379 -2.29 28.45 20.02
N PRO A 380 -2.61 27.21 20.47
CA PRO A 380 -3.51 27.03 21.59
C PRO A 380 -2.89 27.51 22.91
N PRO A 381 -3.69 28.04 23.87
CA PRO A 381 -3.23 28.28 25.23
C PRO A 381 -2.93 26.94 25.93
N ASN A 382 -2.04 26.98 26.93
CA ASN A 382 -1.65 25.77 27.69
C ASN A 382 -2.82 25.03 28.36
N SER A 383 -3.90 25.76 28.67
CA SER A 383 -5.13 25.19 29.23
C SER A 383 -6.31 25.89 28.58
N PRO A 384 -6.79 25.41 27.44
CA PRO A 384 -7.92 26.01 26.74
C PRO A 384 -9.22 25.76 27.52
N VAL A 385 -9.96 26.84 27.79
CA VAL A 385 -11.25 26.78 28.47
C VAL A 385 -12.30 27.43 27.60
N GLN A 386 -13.44 26.76 27.47
CA GLN A 386 -14.58 27.24 26.70
C GLN A 386 -14.96 28.67 27.14
N ASN A 387 -15.22 29.57 26.18
CA ASN A 387 -15.61 30.97 26.42
C ASN A 387 -14.54 31.89 27.05
N SER A 388 -13.29 31.44 27.20
CA SER A 388 -12.21 32.30 27.69
C SER A 388 -11.93 33.45 26.74
N ARG A 389 -11.63 34.64 27.26
CA ARG A 389 -11.26 35.84 26.46
C ARG A 389 -9.87 35.64 25.85
N ILE A 390 -9.76 35.87 24.56
CA ILE A 390 -8.52 35.79 23.78
C ILE A 390 -8.26 37.12 23.05
N ALA A 391 -7.00 37.44 22.84
CA ALA A 391 -6.56 38.51 21.97
C ALA A 391 -5.99 37.87 20.70
N ILE A 392 -6.47 38.27 19.53
CA ILE A 392 -6.02 37.75 18.23
C ILE A 392 -4.77 38.55 17.82
N ALA A 393 -3.63 37.86 17.71
CA ALA A 393 -2.44 38.45 17.09
C ALA A 393 -2.61 38.45 15.57
N LYS A 394 -2.35 39.60 14.92
CA LYS A 394 -2.27 39.66 13.47
C LYS A 394 -1.03 38.90 13.01
N PRO A 395 -1.12 37.98 12.04
CA PRO A 395 0.05 37.32 11.47
C PRO A 395 0.93 38.38 10.79
N GLY A 396 2.15 38.58 11.30
CA GLY A 396 3.14 39.46 10.67
C GLY A 396 3.63 40.64 11.52
N ARG A 397 4.34 40.35 12.62
CA ARG A 397 5.47 41.15 13.12
C ARG A 397 6.24 40.24 14.10
N GLU A 398 7.37 39.76 13.66
CA GLU A 398 8.41 39.33 14.59
C GLU A 398 8.74 40.54 15.45
N GLU A 399 8.37 40.50 16.75
CA GLU A 399 8.92 41.39 17.73
C GLU A 399 10.42 41.10 17.82
N SER A 400 11.21 41.94 17.22
CA SER A 400 12.62 42.04 17.52
C SER A 400 12.76 42.27 19.02
N ASP A 401 13.35 41.34 19.72
CA ASP A 401 13.79 41.44 21.10
C ASP A 401 14.49 42.80 21.30
N THR A 402 13.86 43.67 22.06
CA THR A 402 14.47 44.87 22.60
C THR A 402 15.36 44.40 23.74
N GLU A 403 16.65 44.32 23.48
CA GLU A 403 17.67 44.27 24.53
C GLU A 403 17.48 45.42 25.51
N PRO A 404 17.55 45.20 26.83
CA PRO A 404 17.54 46.29 27.79
C PRO A 404 18.90 47.03 27.72
N GLU A 405 18.86 48.33 27.37
CA GLU A 405 19.97 49.24 27.51
C GLU A 405 20.51 49.22 28.94
N GLU A 406 21.64 48.59 29.14
CA GLU A 406 22.45 48.70 30.35
C GLU A 406 23.23 50.05 30.32
N LYS A 407 22.76 51.02 31.07
CA LYS A 407 23.48 52.27 31.33
C LYS A 407 24.77 51.95 32.08
N GLY A 408 25.87 51.86 31.34
CA GLY A 408 27.21 51.82 31.87
C GLY A 408 27.64 53.13 32.54
N ALA A 409 28.11 53.03 33.75
CA ALA A 409 28.93 54.04 34.41
C ALA A 409 30.41 53.74 34.10
N GLY A 410 31.12 54.74 33.60
CA GLY A 410 32.49 54.65 33.26
C GLY A 410 33.44 54.43 34.45
N ARG A 411 34.61 53.96 34.12
CA ARG A 411 35.87 54.29 34.80
C ARG A 411 37.07 53.98 33.89
N GLU A 412 37.80 55.11 33.63
CA GLU A 412 39.18 55.13 33.15
C GLU A 412 40.12 54.34 34.07
N ARG A 413 41.14 53.71 33.47
CA ARG A 413 42.59 53.80 33.80
C ARG A 413 43.34 52.68 33.07
N GLU A 414 44.22 53.10 32.18
CA GLU A 414 45.70 53.02 32.28
C GLU A 414 46.24 51.63 32.71
N GLU A 415 46.81 50.92 31.81
CA GLU A 415 48.26 50.72 31.46
C GLU A 415 48.35 49.74 30.23
#